data_52328b054d97ab4c2954c44e3fa57756
#
_entry.id   52328b054d97ab4c2954c44e3fa57756
#
_cell.length_a   1.000
_cell.length_b   1.000
_cell.length_c   1.000
_cell.angle_alpha   90.00
_cell.angle_beta   90.00
_cell.angle_gamma   90.00
#
_symmetry.space_group_name_H-M   'P 1'
#
loop_
_entity.id
_entity.type
_entity.pdbx_description
1 polymer ?
#
loop_
_entity_poly.entity_id
_entity_poly.type
_entity_poly.pdbx_seq_one_letter_code
_entity_poly.pdbx_strand_id
1 'polypeptide(L)'
;MDKLIDAVKPFAKQKLIFLCGMAGERDLTKTPEMGRVACRADYVIFTPDNPANDAPKTLTQELAKGATHDNYIEFEDRAEGIRHAINIAEPGDTVVLASKGREPYQIMPGHVKVPHRDDLIGLEAAYDKFGGGPLED
;
A
#
# COMPACT_ATOMS: atom_id res chain seq x y z
N MET A 1 -8.79 -8.29 4.10
CA MET A 1 -7.64 -8.39 3.15
C MET A 1 -7.56 -9.73 2.44
N ASP A 2 -7.81 -10.83 3.11
CA ASP A 2 -7.80 -12.14 2.43
C ASP A 2 -8.75 -12.18 1.23
N LYS A 3 -9.96 -11.66 1.41
CA LYS A 3 -10.94 -11.65 0.32
C LYS A 3 -10.49 -10.79 -0.86
N LEU A 4 -9.83 -9.68 -0.60
CA LEU A 4 -9.33 -8.83 -1.66
C LEU A 4 -8.23 -9.55 -2.44
N ILE A 5 -7.30 -10.20 -1.75
CA ILE A 5 -6.23 -10.95 -2.39
C ILE A 5 -6.81 -12.11 -3.19
N ASP A 6 -7.79 -12.84 -2.64
CA ASP A 6 -8.47 -13.92 -3.35
C ASP A 6 -9.14 -13.41 -4.63
N ALA A 7 -9.70 -12.20 -4.60
CA ALA A 7 -10.38 -11.62 -5.75
C ALA A 7 -9.42 -11.20 -6.87
N VAL A 8 -8.24 -10.67 -6.51
CA VAL A 8 -7.32 -10.13 -7.51
C VAL A 8 -6.28 -11.13 -8.01
N LYS A 9 -5.93 -12.12 -7.20
CA LYS A 9 -4.88 -13.06 -7.54
C LYS A 9 -5.09 -13.80 -8.86
N PRO A 10 -6.30 -14.25 -9.21
CA PRO A 10 -6.53 -14.89 -10.50
C PRO A 10 -6.27 -13.99 -11.71
N PHE A 11 -6.33 -12.67 -11.54
CA PHE A 11 -6.10 -11.70 -12.59
C PHE A 11 -4.65 -11.25 -12.70
N ALA A 12 -3.84 -11.57 -11.69
CA ALA A 12 -2.42 -11.21 -11.68
C ALA A 12 -1.66 -12.20 -12.55
N LYS A 13 -1.43 -11.83 -13.79
CA LYS A 13 -0.76 -12.71 -14.78
C LYS A 13 0.70 -12.91 -14.45
N GLN A 14 1.32 -11.95 -13.79
CA GLN A 14 2.69 -12.02 -13.34
C GLN A 14 2.73 -11.75 -11.85
N LYS A 15 3.49 -10.76 -11.43
CA LYS A 15 3.69 -10.45 -10.02
C LYS A 15 2.50 -9.67 -9.46
N LEU A 16 2.10 -10.01 -8.24
CA LEU A 16 1.14 -9.23 -7.48
C LEU A 16 1.91 -8.38 -6.48
N ILE A 17 1.81 -7.06 -6.64
CA ILE A 17 2.43 -6.08 -5.74
C ILE A 17 1.31 -5.48 -4.89
N PHE A 18 1.44 -5.61 -3.58
CA PHE A 18 0.37 -5.25 -2.66
C PHE A 18 0.86 -4.19 -1.66
N LEU A 19 0.24 -3.03 -1.68
CA LEU A 19 0.51 -1.97 -0.71
C LEU A 19 -0.62 -1.95 0.30
N CYS A 20 -0.28 -2.02 1.58
CA CYS A 20 -1.25 -1.92 2.66
C CYS A 20 -0.73 -1.03 3.77
N GLY A 21 -1.65 -0.55 4.59
CA GLY A 21 -1.31 0.34 5.68
C GLY A 21 -2.14 0.08 6.91
N MET A 22 -1.70 0.69 8.02
CA MET A 22 -2.39 0.63 9.29
C MET A 22 -2.63 2.04 9.79
N ALA A 23 -3.81 2.27 10.34
CA ALA A 23 -4.13 3.55 10.96
C ALA A 23 -3.51 3.66 12.35
N GLY A 24 -3.13 4.87 12.73
CA GLY A 24 -2.65 5.15 14.07
C GLY A 24 -3.75 5.21 15.10
N GLU A 25 -3.35 5.27 16.36
CA GLU A 25 -4.25 5.40 17.51
C GLU A 25 -5.25 4.26 17.62
N ARG A 26 -4.81 3.05 17.25
CA ARG A 26 -5.60 1.82 17.33
C ARG A 26 -4.83 0.75 18.09
N ASP A 27 -5.55 -0.30 18.48
CA ASP A 27 -4.93 -1.49 19.05
C ASP A 27 -4.14 -2.19 17.95
N LEU A 28 -2.84 -2.33 18.16
CA LEU A 28 -1.93 -2.91 17.18
C LEU A 28 -1.71 -4.42 17.35
N THR A 29 -2.42 -5.07 18.29
CA THR A 29 -2.21 -6.49 18.56
C THR A 29 -2.44 -7.40 17.36
N LYS A 30 -3.36 -7.03 16.47
CA LYS A 30 -3.68 -7.83 15.28
C LYS A 30 -2.96 -7.34 14.02
N THR A 31 -2.15 -6.32 14.13
CA THR A 31 -1.46 -5.72 12.98
C THR A 31 -0.49 -6.71 12.32
N PRO A 32 0.30 -7.53 13.06
CA PRO A 32 1.14 -8.53 12.41
C PRO A 32 0.36 -9.51 11.56
N GLU A 33 -0.88 -9.85 11.93
CA GLU A 33 -1.72 -10.73 11.12
C GLU A 33 -2.06 -10.10 9.76
N MET A 34 -2.26 -8.79 9.71
CA MET A 34 -2.44 -8.09 8.45
C MET A 34 -1.19 -8.21 7.57
N GLY A 35 -0.02 -8.07 8.18
CA GLY A 35 1.26 -8.24 7.47
C GLY A 35 1.41 -9.64 6.92
N ARG A 36 1.02 -10.65 7.71
CA ARG A 36 1.05 -12.04 7.27
C ARG A 36 0.16 -12.27 6.05
N VAL A 37 -1.06 -11.75 6.10
CA VAL A 37 -2.02 -11.90 4.99
C VAL A 37 -1.51 -11.17 3.75
N ALA A 38 -0.96 -9.97 3.91
CA ALA A 38 -0.41 -9.21 2.79
C ALA A 38 0.70 -9.98 2.08
N CYS A 39 1.46 -10.79 2.79
CA CYS A 39 2.56 -11.59 2.23
C CYS A 39 2.09 -12.77 1.38
N ARG A 40 0.80 -12.95 1.17
CA ARG A 40 0.29 -13.80 0.11
C ARG A 40 0.59 -13.20 -1.27
N ALA A 41 0.84 -11.89 -1.35
CA ALA A 41 1.31 -11.25 -2.56
C ALA A 41 2.79 -11.54 -2.78
N ASP A 42 3.25 -11.33 -4.01
CA ASP A 42 4.64 -11.59 -4.37
C ASP A 42 5.59 -10.54 -3.81
N TYR A 43 5.13 -9.30 -3.73
CA TYR A 43 5.88 -8.18 -3.16
C TYR A 43 4.94 -7.29 -2.37
N VAL A 44 5.39 -6.82 -1.21
CA VAL A 44 4.54 -6.06 -0.29
C VAL A 44 5.21 -4.74 0.08
N ILE A 45 4.40 -3.67 0.11
CA ILE A 45 4.84 -2.38 0.60
C ILE A 45 3.98 -2.02 1.82
N PHE A 46 4.64 -1.87 2.95
CA PHE A 46 3.98 -1.48 4.20
C PHE A 46 4.10 0.03 4.38
N THR A 47 2.97 0.69 4.59
CA THR A 47 2.90 2.13 4.80
C THR A 47 1.98 2.44 5.97
N PRO A 48 2.03 3.66 6.52
CA PRO A 48 0.92 4.09 7.36
C PRO A 48 -0.29 4.39 6.49
N ASP A 49 -1.48 4.25 7.08
CA ASP A 49 -2.71 4.73 6.45
C ASP A 49 -2.97 6.15 6.95
N ASN A 50 -3.59 6.28 8.12
CA ASN A 50 -3.78 7.57 8.79
C ASN A 50 -2.97 7.53 10.08
N PRO A 51 -1.70 7.97 10.08
CA PRO A 51 -0.84 7.80 11.27
C PRO A 51 -1.33 8.60 12.47
N ALA A 52 -2.03 9.72 12.25
CA ALA A 52 -2.45 10.61 13.32
C ALA A 52 -1.25 10.95 14.21
N ASN A 53 -1.34 10.72 15.50
CA ASN A 53 -0.24 11.04 16.43
C ASN A 53 0.76 9.91 16.63
N ASP A 54 0.55 8.76 16.01
CA ASP A 54 1.52 7.67 16.09
C ASP A 54 2.65 7.87 15.10
N ALA A 55 3.83 7.38 15.45
CA ALA A 55 4.97 7.42 14.55
C ALA A 55 4.70 6.48 13.36
N PRO A 56 4.81 6.97 12.11
CA PRO A 56 4.61 6.12 10.93
C PRO A 56 5.45 4.86 10.95
N LYS A 57 6.69 4.96 11.42
CA LYS A 57 7.61 3.82 11.51
C LYS A 57 7.08 2.72 12.43
N THR A 58 6.41 3.09 13.53
CA THR A 58 5.81 2.12 14.44
C THR A 58 4.75 1.28 13.72
N LEU A 59 3.93 1.92 12.89
CA LEU A 59 2.86 1.25 12.16
C LEU A 59 3.43 0.27 11.12
N THR A 60 4.42 0.70 10.37
CA THR A 60 5.04 -0.15 9.36
C THR A 60 5.79 -1.32 9.99
N GLN A 61 6.49 -1.09 11.09
CA GLN A 61 7.21 -2.15 11.80
C GLN A 61 6.27 -3.20 12.36
N GLU A 62 5.12 -2.79 12.89
CA GLU A 62 4.13 -3.75 13.40
C GLU A 62 3.57 -4.63 12.29
N LEU A 63 3.34 -4.06 11.10
CA LEU A 63 2.94 -4.84 9.93
C LEU A 63 4.04 -5.83 9.54
N ALA A 64 5.28 -5.36 9.49
CA ALA A 64 6.42 -6.18 9.06
C ALA A 64 6.69 -7.35 10.00
N LYS A 65 6.30 -7.28 11.27
CA LYS A 65 6.44 -8.40 12.20
C LYS A 65 5.73 -9.67 11.73
N GLY A 66 4.68 -9.51 10.92
CA GLY A 66 3.93 -10.65 10.40
C GLY A 66 4.44 -11.18 9.07
N ALA A 67 5.45 -10.56 8.49
CA ALA A 67 5.94 -10.94 7.16
C ALA A 67 6.42 -12.39 7.13
N THR A 68 6.05 -13.10 6.07
CA THR A 68 6.38 -14.51 5.88
C THR A 68 7.43 -14.73 4.79
N HIS A 69 7.86 -13.65 4.13
CA HIS A 69 8.98 -13.68 3.18
C HIS A 69 9.68 -12.31 3.22
N ASP A 70 10.82 -12.21 2.53
CA ASP A 70 11.67 -11.02 2.56
C ASP A 70 11.37 -10.03 1.43
N ASN A 71 10.38 -10.31 0.59
CA ASN A 71 10.03 -9.44 -0.53
C ASN A 71 9.07 -8.35 -0.06
N TYR A 72 9.52 -7.50 0.84
CA TYR A 72 8.75 -6.37 1.31
C TYR A 72 9.65 -5.19 1.63
N ILE A 73 9.05 -4.02 1.69
CA ILE A 73 9.72 -2.78 2.07
C ILE A 73 8.76 -1.93 2.90
N GLU A 74 9.31 -1.10 3.77
CA GLU A 74 8.54 -0.18 4.60
C GLU A 74 8.78 1.25 4.14
N PHE A 75 7.71 2.02 3.99
CA PHE A 75 7.78 3.44 3.71
C PHE A 75 6.98 4.21 4.77
N GLU A 76 7.58 5.24 5.35
CA GLU A 76 6.89 6.08 6.32
C GLU A 76 5.94 7.07 5.64
N ASP A 77 6.18 7.38 4.38
CA ASP A 77 5.31 8.22 3.56
C ASP A 77 4.54 7.34 2.57
N ARG A 78 3.21 7.34 2.70
CA ARG A 78 2.36 6.51 1.85
C ARG A 78 2.48 6.86 0.38
N ALA A 79 2.56 8.15 0.04
CA ALA A 79 2.71 8.56 -1.36
C ALA A 79 4.00 8.02 -1.97
N GLU A 80 5.10 8.05 -1.22
CA GLU A 80 6.37 7.48 -1.66
C GLU A 80 6.24 5.97 -1.86
N GLY A 81 5.52 5.29 -0.96
CA GLY A 81 5.26 3.86 -1.09
C GLY A 81 4.49 3.53 -2.37
N ILE A 82 3.48 4.34 -2.70
CA ILE A 82 2.70 4.16 -3.92
C ILE A 82 3.59 4.34 -5.15
N ARG A 83 4.40 5.38 -5.17
CA ARG A 83 5.32 5.63 -6.29
C ARG A 83 6.31 4.48 -6.45
N HIS A 84 6.81 3.96 -5.35
CA HIS A 84 7.71 2.81 -5.37
C HIS A 84 7.03 1.57 -5.96
N ALA A 85 5.79 1.31 -5.56
CA ALA A 85 5.03 0.17 -6.06
C ALA A 85 4.92 0.22 -7.59
N ILE A 86 4.60 1.38 -8.12
CA ILE A 86 4.50 1.57 -9.57
C ILE A 86 5.88 1.48 -10.22
N ASN A 87 6.91 2.03 -9.56
CA ASN A 87 8.26 2.05 -10.11
C ASN A 87 8.84 0.64 -10.29
N ILE A 88 8.53 -0.30 -9.39
CA ILE A 88 9.03 -1.67 -9.50
C ILE A 88 8.13 -2.55 -10.38
N ALA A 89 6.94 -2.09 -10.71
CA ALA A 89 6.01 -2.86 -11.52
C ALA A 89 6.47 -2.93 -12.97
N GLU A 90 6.28 -4.08 -13.59
CA GLU A 90 6.56 -4.31 -14.99
C GLU A 90 5.27 -4.62 -15.73
N PRO A 91 5.26 -4.50 -17.08
CA PRO A 91 4.05 -4.84 -17.84
C PRO A 91 3.57 -6.26 -17.50
N GLY A 92 2.29 -6.37 -17.18
CA GLY A 92 1.69 -7.65 -16.76
C GLY A 92 1.57 -7.80 -15.25
N ASP A 93 2.27 -6.98 -14.47
CA ASP A 93 2.14 -6.99 -13.03
C ASP A 93 0.83 -6.31 -12.60
N THR A 94 0.33 -6.71 -11.44
CA THR A 94 -0.86 -6.10 -10.84
C THR A 94 -0.44 -5.40 -9.55
N VAL A 95 -0.82 -4.13 -9.42
CA VAL A 95 -0.56 -3.34 -8.23
C VAL A 95 -1.88 -3.07 -7.53
N VAL A 96 -1.96 -3.42 -6.26
CA VAL A 96 -3.15 -3.18 -5.43
C VAL A 96 -2.79 -2.17 -4.33
N LEU A 97 -3.55 -1.10 -4.25
CA LEU A 97 -3.43 -0.10 -3.20
C LEU A 97 -4.58 -0.32 -2.22
N ALA A 98 -4.28 -0.95 -1.09
CA ALA A 98 -5.29 -1.40 -0.14
C ALA A 98 -5.34 -0.53 1.10
N SER A 99 -6.39 -0.74 1.88
CA SER A 99 -6.63 -0.17 3.22
C SER A 99 -7.18 1.24 3.24
N LYS A 100 -6.92 2.06 2.24
CA LYS A 100 -7.39 3.45 2.24
C LYS A 100 -8.62 3.68 1.37
N GLY A 101 -8.74 2.95 0.29
CA GLY A 101 -9.87 3.12 -0.62
C GLY A 101 -9.90 4.49 -1.26
N ARG A 102 -11.07 5.14 -1.21
CA ARG A 102 -11.28 6.45 -1.86
C ARG A 102 -11.18 7.64 -0.92
N GLU A 103 -10.68 7.44 0.28
CA GLU A 103 -10.48 8.56 1.20
C GLU A 103 -9.58 9.61 0.55
N PRO A 104 -10.05 10.89 0.47
CA PRO A 104 -9.27 11.92 -0.22
C PRO A 104 -8.28 12.64 0.70
N TYR A 105 -7.94 12.07 1.84
CA TYR A 105 -7.06 12.70 2.83
C TYR A 105 -6.34 11.65 3.67
N GLN A 106 -5.27 12.09 4.34
CA GLN A 106 -4.65 11.37 5.45
C GLN A 106 -4.81 12.19 6.72
N ILE A 107 -4.99 11.50 7.84
CA ILE A 107 -5.02 12.13 9.15
C ILE A 107 -3.60 12.09 9.70
N MET A 108 -3.01 13.26 9.86
CA MET A 108 -1.63 13.47 10.29
C MET A 108 -1.58 13.93 11.75
N PRO A 109 -0.39 14.14 12.34
CA PRO A 109 -0.28 14.58 13.73
C PRO A 109 -1.18 15.79 14.04
N GLY A 110 -1.82 15.76 15.21
CA GLY A 110 -2.80 16.77 15.59
C GLY A 110 -4.17 16.55 14.97
N HIS A 111 -4.40 15.39 14.35
CA HIS A 111 -5.63 15.04 13.63
C HIS A 111 -5.94 15.98 12.47
N VAL A 112 -4.90 16.53 11.87
CA VAL A 112 -5.00 17.39 10.70
C VAL A 112 -5.22 16.54 9.45
N LYS A 113 -6.24 16.86 8.68
CA LYS A 113 -6.49 16.18 7.40
C LYS A 113 -5.65 16.83 6.30
N VAL A 114 -4.81 16.07 5.68
CA VAL A 114 -3.94 16.53 4.59
C VAL A 114 -4.45 15.88 3.29
N PRO A 115 -4.62 16.65 2.20
CA PRO A 115 -5.08 16.07 0.93
C PRO A 115 -4.22 14.91 0.49
N HIS A 116 -4.87 13.79 0.13
CA HIS A 116 -4.19 12.58 -0.32
C HIS A 116 -5.17 11.73 -1.12
N ARG A 117 -4.78 11.31 -2.29
CA ARG A 117 -5.57 10.42 -3.13
C ARG A 117 -4.68 9.31 -3.67
N ASP A 118 -4.86 8.08 -3.15
CA ASP A 118 -4.13 6.90 -3.62
C ASP A 118 -4.25 6.70 -5.13
N ASP A 119 -5.48 6.82 -5.64
CA ASP A 119 -5.76 6.59 -7.05
C ASP A 119 -5.06 7.60 -7.96
N LEU A 120 -5.06 8.87 -7.58
CA LEU A 120 -4.40 9.91 -8.38
C LEU A 120 -2.89 9.80 -8.33
N ILE A 121 -2.34 9.49 -7.15
CA ILE A 121 -0.89 9.32 -7.01
C ILE A 121 -0.42 8.14 -7.85
N GLY A 122 -1.14 7.02 -7.77
CA GLY A 122 -0.80 5.84 -8.56
C GLY A 122 -0.92 6.07 -10.05
N LEU A 123 -1.98 6.76 -10.47
CA LEU A 123 -2.21 7.05 -11.88
C LEU A 123 -1.12 7.98 -12.45
N GLU A 124 -0.75 9.01 -11.70
CA GLU A 124 0.32 9.93 -12.10
C GLU A 124 1.66 9.21 -12.22
N ALA A 125 1.97 8.35 -11.25
CA ALA A 125 3.21 7.57 -11.28
C ALA A 125 3.23 6.63 -12.49
N ALA A 126 2.11 5.99 -12.79
CA ALA A 126 2.01 5.10 -13.95
C ALA A 126 2.16 5.87 -15.25
N TYR A 127 1.57 7.05 -15.34
CA TYR A 127 1.71 7.93 -16.50
C TYR A 127 3.17 8.30 -16.72
N ASP A 128 3.86 8.71 -15.67
CA ASP A 128 5.27 9.10 -15.75
C ASP A 128 6.15 7.94 -16.18
N LYS A 129 5.90 6.75 -15.67
CA LYS A 129 6.73 5.58 -15.95
C LYS A 129 6.49 5.00 -17.34
N PHE A 130 5.23 4.90 -17.74
CA PHE A 130 4.85 4.16 -18.95
C PHE A 130 4.60 5.06 -20.16
N GLY A 131 4.97 6.34 -20.06
CA GLY A 131 5.01 7.23 -21.21
C GLY A 131 3.72 7.90 -21.59
N GLY A 132 2.77 7.94 -20.69
CA GLY A 132 1.59 8.76 -20.87
C GLY A 132 0.69 8.34 -22.02
N GLY A 133 0.72 7.11 -22.39
CA GLY A 133 -0.29 6.61 -23.31
C GLY A 133 -1.65 6.69 -22.66
N PRO A 134 -2.70 6.81 -23.45
CA PRO A 134 -4.03 6.81 -22.88
C PRO A 134 -4.24 5.55 -22.07
N LEU A 135 -4.88 5.70 -20.92
CA LEU A 135 -5.20 4.57 -20.06
C LEU A 135 -6.56 3.99 -20.40
N GLU A 136 -7.00 4.17 -21.62
CA GLU A 136 -8.30 3.70 -22.07
C GLU A 136 -8.36 2.19 -22.21
N ASP A 137 -7.28 1.54 -22.21
CA ASP A 137 -7.27 0.07 -22.44
C ASP A 137 -7.35 -0.74 -21.16
#